data_4d1e18b68d1c6e6035c053279d688ead
#
_entry.id   4d1e18b68d1c6e6035c053279d688ead
#
_cell.length_a   1.000
_cell.length_b   1.000
_cell.length_c   1.000
_cell.angle_alpha   90.00
_cell.angle_beta   90.00
_cell.angle_gamma   90.00
#
_symmetry.space_group_name_H-M   'P 1'
#
loop_
_entity.id
_entity.type
_entity.pdbx_description
1 polymer ?
#
loop_
_entity_poly.entity_id
_entity_poly.type
_entity_poly.pdbx_seq_one_letter_code
_entity_poly.pdbx_strand_id
1 'polypeptide(L)'
;MLNKIYFLFPVFIQNIAVSLYGLYWKKRRFGGVFKKEVELFRSRNTFSKQQWYEYQEKELRKLLVHSFTNVPFYKKKYTDAGFSLVDFQTFKLRDLNKLPFLEKEELRQFGKTELLSNTRNKGDFYSSSGSTGTPTSIYFSREFHQKWSAAFEVRIREWAGVDRFTPRGMIGGRKIVQENSPPFYRYNFFEKQTYFSSYHLSPENIHNYLDGITKGKVKYMTGYANSLYLIAKNFEEANISPPKMKAVISSSEKLTIVMRETLERVFKCRVYDSYSGIEACGLISETPKSNLVISQDVGIIEVIDDQGKLVKNNCSGELISTGLLNYDQPLIRYRIGDRVSICDEIDSEGEIMMPKIQSLDGRISDILVGPEGQQAGMFHKVFIDINGLIASQTIQKTISHIILRLVVDVDYNVVKSEIIMIDRLKYQLGNSIKVSFNYVKELPRTSSGKIKAIISEI
;
A
#
# COMPACT_ATOMS: atom_id res chain seq x y z
N MET A 1 0.71 25.58 -11.74
CA MET A 1 0.76 26.23 -13.08
C MET A 1 1.23 25.26 -14.17
N LEU A 2 2.32 24.52 -14.03
CA LEU A 2 2.84 23.52 -15.01
C LEU A 2 1.82 22.45 -15.42
N ASN A 3 0.99 21.94 -14.49
CA ASN A 3 -0.02 20.92 -14.80
C ASN A 3 -1.13 21.43 -15.75
N LYS A 4 -1.51 22.72 -15.69
CA LYS A 4 -2.53 23.27 -16.60
C LYS A 4 -2.01 23.37 -18.04
N ILE A 5 -0.74 23.75 -18.20
CA ILE A 5 -0.09 23.90 -19.53
C ILE A 5 0.10 22.53 -20.19
N TYR A 6 0.46 21.48 -19.41
CA TYR A 6 0.63 20.13 -19.91
C TYR A 6 -0.62 19.60 -20.65
N PHE A 7 -1.81 19.87 -20.13
CA PHE A 7 -3.06 19.40 -20.71
C PHE A 7 -3.48 20.11 -22.01
N LEU A 8 -2.87 21.26 -22.32
CA LEU A 8 -3.12 21.98 -23.58
C LEU A 8 -2.35 21.40 -24.78
N PHE A 9 -1.33 20.57 -24.52
CA PHE A 9 -0.55 19.99 -25.61
C PHE A 9 -1.22 18.77 -26.24
N PRO A 10 -0.94 18.47 -27.52
CA PRO A 10 -1.32 17.22 -28.15
C PRO A 10 -0.73 16.00 -27.42
N VAL A 11 -1.40 14.85 -27.53
CA VAL A 11 -1.03 13.62 -26.81
C VAL A 11 0.42 13.20 -27.01
N PHE A 12 0.97 13.35 -28.22
CA PHE A 12 2.36 12.99 -28.50
C PHE A 12 3.36 13.86 -27.71
N ILE A 13 3.10 15.15 -27.54
CA ILE A 13 3.91 16.06 -26.71
C ILE A 13 3.77 15.68 -25.23
N GLN A 14 2.56 15.34 -24.79
CA GLN A 14 2.35 14.83 -23.43
C GLN A 14 3.15 13.56 -23.17
N ASN A 15 3.22 12.62 -24.13
CA ASN A 15 4.04 11.42 -24.04
C ASN A 15 5.54 11.75 -23.95
N ILE A 16 6.04 12.73 -24.71
CA ILE A 16 7.42 13.21 -24.62
C ILE A 16 7.67 13.77 -23.20
N ALA A 17 6.82 14.64 -22.69
CA ALA A 17 6.95 15.22 -21.36
C ALA A 17 6.96 14.15 -20.26
N VAL A 18 6.04 13.18 -20.32
CA VAL A 18 5.98 12.04 -19.40
C VAL A 18 7.24 11.17 -19.50
N SER A 19 7.79 11.00 -20.71
CA SER A 19 9.01 10.22 -20.94
C SER A 19 10.24 10.93 -20.37
N LEU A 20 10.40 12.23 -20.59
CA LEU A 20 11.51 13.01 -20.02
C LEU A 20 11.45 13.02 -18.49
N TYR A 21 10.26 13.18 -17.92
CA TYR A 21 10.05 13.03 -16.48
C TYR A 21 10.40 11.62 -16.01
N GLY A 22 10.02 10.59 -16.78
CA GLY A 22 10.40 9.21 -16.52
C GLY A 22 11.89 8.94 -16.55
N LEU A 23 12.64 9.60 -17.46
CA LEU A 23 14.11 9.51 -17.50
C LEU A 23 14.76 10.06 -16.22
N TYR A 24 14.26 11.21 -15.72
CA TYR A 24 14.69 11.75 -14.43
C TYR A 24 14.46 10.73 -13.30
N TRP A 25 13.26 10.15 -13.21
CA TRP A 25 12.91 9.15 -12.20
C TRP A 25 13.71 7.86 -12.34
N LYS A 26 13.96 7.39 -13.56
CA LYS A 26 14.79 6.22 -13.83
C LYS A 26 16.20 6.41 -13.28
N LYS A 27 16.84 7.57 -13.56
CA LYS A 27 18.16 7.90 -13.01
C LYS A 27 18.15 8.01 -11.49
N ARG A 28 17.11 8.61 -10.90
CA ARG A 28 16.97 8.78 -9.47
C ARG A 28 16.84 7.44 -8.75
N ARG A 29 16.04 6.50 -9.29
CA ARG A 29 15.70 5.22 -8.64
C ARG A 29 16.72 4.12 -8.90
N PHE A 30 17.29 4.05 -10.08
CA PHE A 30 18.07 2.90 -10.55
C PHE A 30 19.56 3.22 -10.78
N GLY A 31 20.03 4.37 -10.28
CA GLY A 31 21.44 4.77 -10.29
C GLY A 31 22.16 4.43 -8.97
N GLY A 32 23.37 4.95 -8.81
CA GLY A 32 24.16 4.88 -7.58
C GLY A 32 24.23 3.49 -6.95
N VAL A 33 23.71 3.37 -5.71
CA VAL A 33 23.79 2.12 -4.92
C VAL A 33 22.81 1.04 -5.37
N PHE A 34 21.86 1.33 -6.27
CA PHE A 34 20.76 0.43 -6.62
C PHE A 34 21.20 -0.99 -6.99
N LYS A 35 22.18 -1.14 -7.89
CA LYS A 35 22.65 -2.48 -8.32
C LYS A 35 23.22 -3.30 -7.17
N LYS A 36 24.05 -2.68 -6.34
CA LYS A 36 24.62 -3.31 -5.14
C LYS A 36 23.52 -3.75 -4.17
N GLU A 37 22.54 -2.89 -3.94
CA GLU A 37 21.43 -3.22 -3.04
C GLU A 37 20.56 -4.35 -3.59
N VAL A 38 20.30 -4.41 -4.89
CA VAL A 38 19.59 -5.56 -5.51
C VAL A 38 20.30 -6.88 -5.19
N GLU A 39 21.62 -6.95 -5.38
CA GLU A 39 22.37 -8.17 -5.05
C GLU A 39 22.33 -8.50 -3.55
N LEU A 40 22.39 -7.49 -2.68
CA LEU A 40 22.26 -7.68 -1.24
C LEU A 40 20.85 -8.16 -0.86
N PHE A 41 19.78 -7.62 -1.46
CA PHE A 41 18.42 -8.12 -1.23
C PHE A 41 18.25 -9.56 -1.71
N ARG A 42 18.81 -9.91 -2.88
CA ARG A 42 18.77 -11.29 -3.40
C ARG A 42 19.52 -12.26 -2.51
N SER A 43 20.72 -11.91 -2.06
CA SER A 43 21.53 -12.79 -1.18
C SER A 43 20.84 -13.08 0.15
N ARG A 44 20.04 -12.14 0.66
CA ARG A 44 19.27 -12.34 1.90
C ARG A 44 18.00 -13.21 1.73
N ASN A 45 17.60 -13.58 0.51
CA ASN A 45 16.49 -14.51 0.30
C ASN A 45 16.73 -15.88 0.94
N THR A 46 17.98 -16.27 1.09
CA THR A 46 18.39 -17.58 1.63
C THR A 46 18.76 -17.53 3.12
N PHE A 47 18.54 -16.40 3.78
CA PHE A 47 18.87 -16.27 5.20
C PHE A 47 18.02 -17.21 6.06
N SER A 48 18.69 -17.90 7.00
CA SER A 48 18.02 -18.64 8.09
C SER A 48 17.38 -17.67 9.09
N LYS A 49 16.53 -18.18 9.97
CA LYS A 49 15.93 -17.41 11.08
C LYS A 49 16.99 -16.71 11.93
N GLN A 50 18.09 -17.43 12.23
CA GLN A 50 19.19 -16.89 13.03
C GLN A 50 19.90 -15.74 12.29
N GLN A 51 20.16 -15.88 10.99
CA GLN A 51 20.79 -14.83 10.18
C GLN A 51 19.89 -13.59 10.05
N TRP A 52 18.56 -13.78 9.95
CA TRP A 52 17.61 -12.67 9.98
C TRP A 52 17.62 -11.94 11.33
N TYR A 53 17.63 -12.67 12.44
CA TYR A 53 17.68 -12.08 13.77
C TYR A 53 18.97 -11.25 13.95
N GLU A 54 20.13 -11.82 13.61
CA GLU A 54 21.43 -11.16 13.69
C GLU A 54 21.50 -9.92 12.78
N TYR A 55 20.97 -10.03 11.57
CA TYR A 55 20.90 -8.90 10.63
C TYR A 55 20.05 -7.76 11.19
N GLN A 56 18.83 -8.04 11.64
CA GLN A 56 17.95 -7.02 12.20
C GLN A 56 18.52 -6.40 13.48
N GLU A 57 19.09 -7.19 14.39
CA GLU A 57 19.71 -6.65 15.59
C GLU A 57 20.89 -5.73 15.27
N LYS A 58 21.72 -6.12 14.32
CA LYS A 58 22.86 -5.31 13.84
C LYS A 58 22.41 -3.99 13.22
N GLU A 59 21.45 -4.02 12.30
CA GLU A 59 20.96 -2.83 11.62
C GLU A 59 20.16 -1.92 12.58
N LEU A 60 19.39 -2.50 13.50
CA LEU A 60 18.70 -1.75 14.55
C LEU A 60 19.70 -0.97 15.43
N ARG A 61 20.78 -1.61 15.89
CA ARG A 61 21.82 -0.90 16.67
C ARG A 61 22.41 0.28 15.92
N LYS A 62 22.78 0.08 14.67
CA LYS A 62 23.30 1.16 13.83
C LYS A 62 22.31 2.31 13.71
N LEU A 63 21.03 1.97 13.47
CA LEU A 63 19.97 2.96 13.35
C LEU A 63 19.76 3.73 14.65
N LEU A 64 19.75 3.06 15.81
CA LEU A 64 19.54 3.68 17.11
C LEU A 64 20.73 4.59 17.49
N VAL A 65 21.98 4.12 17.32
CA VAL A 65 23.17 4.92 17.52
C VAL A 65 23.17 6.17 16.63
N HIS A 66 22.87 5.98 15.34
CA HIS A 66 22.76 7.09 14.40
C HIS A 66 21.67 8.10 14.81
N SER A 67 20.49 7.59 15.16
CA SER A 67 19.34 8.42 15.52
C SER A 67 19.58 9.21 16.80
N PHE A 68 20.17 8.60 17.82
CA PHE A 68 20.53 9.29 19.06
C PHE A 68 21.61 10.35 18.84
N THR A 69 22.58 10.09 17.96
CA THR A 69 23.71 11.00 17.71
C THR A 69 23.33 12.15 16.77
N ASN A 70 22.57 11.87 15.73
CA ASN A 70 22.41 12.77 14.58
C ASN A 70 20.98 13.31 14.39
N VAL A 71 19.98 12.82 15.13
CA VAL A 71 18.58 13.25 14.96
C VAL A 71 18.12 13.92 16.26
N PRO A 72 17.95 15.25 16.28
CA PRO A 72 17.62 16.00 17.50
C PRO A 72 16.38 15.48 18.24
N PHE A 73 15.33 15.14 17.49
CA PHE A 73 14.10 14.56 18.01
C PHE A 73 14.35 13.29 18.84
N TYR A 74 15.09 12.32 18.28
CA TYR A 74 15.37 11.06 18.99
C TYR A 74 16.34 11.22 20.14
N LYS A 75 17.33 12.11 20.02
CA LYS A 75 18.22 12.43 21.12
C LYS A 75 17.44 12.88 22.34
N LYS A 76 16.53 13.86 22.17
CA LYS A 76 15.66 14.34 23.23
C LYS A 76 14.74 13.23 23.76
N LYS A 77 13.95 12.62 22.89
CA LYS A 77 12.92 11.61 23.24
C LYS A 77 13.49 10.44 24.03
N TYR A 78 14.66 9.95 23.63
CA TYR A 78 15.30 8.81 24.28
C TYR A 78 16.01 9.21 25.59
N THR A 79 16.62 10.42 25.66
CA THR A 79 17.17 10.94 26.93
C THR A 79 16.04 11.11 27.94
N ASP A 80 14.91 11.68 27.55
CA ASP A 80 13.73 11.85 28.43
C ASP A 80 13.16 10.49 28.89
N ALA A 81 13.33 9.44 28.09
CA ALA A 81 12.96 8.06 28.44
C ALA A 81 14.06 7.30 29.21
N GLY A 82 15.16 7.95 29.58
CA GLY A 82 16.26 7.38 30.41
C GLY A 82 17.31 6.59 29.63
N PHE A 83 17.31 6.65 28.29
CA PHE A 83 18.30 5.97 27.44
C PHE A 83 19.51 6.86 27.17
N SER A 84 20.68 6.24 27.11
CA SER A 84 21.96 6.84 26.74
C SER A 84 22.56 6.20 25.48
N LEU A 85 23.61 6.79 24.93
CA LEU A 85 24.30 6.23 23.76
C LEU A 85 24.86 4.83 24.03
N VAL A 86 25.33 4.56 25.26
CA VAL A 86 25.89 3.26 25.63
C VAL A 86 24.84 2.17 25.57
N ASP A 87 23.58 2.45 25.94
CA ASP A 87 22.49 1.50 25.86
C ASP A 87 22.25 1.08 24.41
N PHE A 88 22.35 2.01 23.45
CA PHE A 88 22.16 1.72 22.04
C PHE A 88 23.32 0.95 21.40
N GLN A 89 24.53 1.07 21.90
CA GLN A 89 25.68 0.30 21.40
C GLN A 89 25.54 -1.19 21.65
N THR A 90 24.81 -1.58 22.70
CA THR A 90 24.59 -2.98 23.10
C THR A 90 23.12 -3.42 22.97
N PHE A 91 22.27 -2.60 22.37
CA PHE A 91 20.83 -2.80 22.31
C PHE A 91 20.46 -4.14 21.64
N LYS A 92 19.51 -4.85 22.22
CA LYS A 92 19.05 -6.12 21.69
C LYS A 92 17.71 -5.98 20.95
N LEU A 93 17.52 -6.74 19.90
CA LEU A 93 16.27 -6.72 19.12
C LEU A 93 15.05 -7.00 20.01
N ARG A 94 15.15 -7.92 20.95
CA ARG A 94 14.09 -8.27 21.93
C ARG A 94 13.66 -7.12 22.85
N ASP A 95 14.49 -6.10 22.98
CA ASP A 95 14.25 -4.93 23.85
C ASP A 95 13.60 -3.76 23.10
N LEU A 96 13.30 -3.94 21.80
CA LEU A 96 12.73 -2.88 20.95
C LEU A 96 11.45 -2.30 21.54
N ASN A 97 10.61 -3.13 22.17
CA ASN A 97 9.37 -2.73 22.82
C ASN A 97 9.53 -1.78 24.01
N LYS A 98 10.75 -1.61 24.55
CA LYS A 98 11.06 -0.65 25.62
C LYS A 98 11.17 0.79 25.10
N LEU A 99 11.40 0.98 23.80
CA LEU A 99 11.50 2.30 23.20
C LEU A 99 10.11 2.94 23.05
N PRO A 100 9.98 4.26 23.26
CA PRO A 100 8.73 4.96 23.02
C PRO A 100 8.34 4.93 21.55
N PHE A 101 7.04 4.94 21.27
CA PHE A 101 6.51 5.01 19.91
C PHE A 101 6.80 6.37 19.26
N LEU A 102 6.96 6.39 17.96
CA LEU A 102 6.82 7.58 17.15
C LEU A 102 5.37 7.70 16.72
N GLU A 103 4.67 8.72 17.23
CA GLU A 103 3.29 8.98 16.90
C GLU A 103 3.15 9.71 15.55
N LYS A 104 2.04 9.51 14.89
CA LYS A 104 1.77 10.14 13.59
C LYS A 104 1.77 11.68 13.69
N GLU A 105 1.32 12.21 14.81
CA GLU A 105 1.29 13.65 15.05
C GLU A 105 2.69 14.21 15.26
N GLU A 106 3.57 13.48 15.93
CA GLU A 106 4.98 13.87 16.05
C GLU A 106 5.68 13.90 14.68
N LEU A 107 5.37 12.93 13.80
CA LEU A 107 5.88 12.95 12.43
C LEU A 107 5.36 14.16 11.64
N ARG A 108 4.12 14.57 11.85
CA ARG A 108 3.55 15.79 11.23
C ARG A 108 4.22 17.05 11.72
N GLN A 109 4.41 17.15 13.02
CA GLN A 109 4.98 18.32 13.68
C GLN A 109 6.48 18.46 13.42
N PHE A 110 7.24 17.40 13.61
CA PHE A 110 8.72 17.43 13.62
C PHE A 110 9.34 16.84 12.32
N GLY A 111 8.55 16.24 11.46
CA GLY A 111 9.05 15.50 10.29
C GLY A 111 9.87 16.34 9.30
N LYS A 112 9.64 17.65 9.24
CA LYS A 112 10.39 18.56 8.36
C LYS A 112 11.53 19.30 9.07
N THR A 113 11.72 19.08 10.36
CA THR A 113 12.66 19.79 11.22
C THR A 113 13.49 18.82 12.06
N GLU A 114 13.14 18.62 13.33
CA GLU A 114 13.93 17.90 14.32
C GLU A 114 14.04 16.38 14.07
N LEU A 115 13.10 15.79 13.31
CA LEU A 115 13.13 14.37 12.94
C LEU A 115 14.11 14.09 11.78
N LEU A 116 14.70 15.12 11.18
CA LEU A 116 15.72 14.97 10.15
C LEU A 116 17.10 14.81 10.76
N SER A 117 17.89 13.91 10.18
CA SER A 117 19.30 13.76 10.54
C SER A 117 20.11 15.02 10.17
N ASN A 118 20.98 15.45 11.06
CA ASN A 118 21.94 16.54 10.80
C ASN A 118 22.97 16.17 9.72
N THR A 119 23.18 14.87 9.49
CA THR A 119 24.09 14.32 8.48
C THR A 119 23.37 13.82 7.22
N ARG A 120 22.09 14.24 7.04
CA ARG A 120 21.28 13.77 5.91
C ARG A 120 21.84 14.13 4.55
N ASN A 121 21.66 13.21 3.62
CA ASN A 121 21.96 13.45 2.21
C ASN A 121 20.92 14.38 1.57
N LYS A 122 21.27 15.04 0.47
CA LYS A 122 20.34 15.86 -0.31
C LYS A 122 19.16 15.04 -0.83
N GLY A 123 17.95 15.52 -0.62
CA GLY A 123 16.71 14.84 -1.00
C GLY A 123 15.52 15.78 -1.10
N ASP A 124 14.33 15.16 -1.26
CA ASP A 124 13.05 15.86 -1.39
C ASP A 124 12.00 15.23 -0.48
N PHE A 125 10.98 16.00 -0.12
CA PHE A 125 9.83 15.49 0.62
C PHE A 125 8.77 14.92 -0.32
N TYR A 126 8.23 13.77 0.07
CA TYR A 126 7.08 13.13 -0.55
C TYR A 126 5.97 13.00 0.49
N SER A 127 4.75 13.38 0.11
CA SER A 127 3.62 13.41 1.04
C SER A 127 2.64 12.28 0.74
N SER A 128 2.05 11.75 1.80
CA SER A 128 0.91 10.84 1.68
C SER A 128 -0.29 11.57 1.07
N SER A 129 -1.26 10.80 0.56
CA SER A 129 -2.49 11.37 -0.02
C SER A 129 -3.43 12.00 1.02
N GLY A 130 -3.13 11.85 2.31
CA GLY A 130 -3.90 12.49 3.39
C GLY A 130 -5.37 12.06 3.45
N SER A 131 -5.68 10.78 3.24
CA SER A 131 -7.06 10.27 3.23
C SER A 131 -7.85 10.55 4.52
N THR A 132 -7.15 10.85 5.63
CA THR A 132 -7.73 11.11 6.95
C THR A 132 -7.47 12.54 7.47
N GLY A 133 -7.11 13.48 6.58
CA GLY A 133 -6.79 14.87 6.98
C GLY A 133 -5.41 15.32 6.52
N THR A 134 -4.59 15.85 7.44
CA THR A 134 -3.26 16.40 7.13
C THR A 134 -2.29 15.32 6.65
N PRO A 135 -1.67 15.47 5.46
CA PRO A 135 -0.70 14.51 4.94
C PRO A 135 0.56 14.43 5.81
N THR A 136 1.13 13.23 5.94
CA THR A 136 2.51 13.06 6.43
C THR A 136 3.50 13.30 5.30
N SER A 137 4.68 13.82 5.63
CA SER A 137 5.74 14.11 4.66
C SER A 137 7.00 13.34 5.04
N ILE A 138 7.52 12.55 4.10
CA ILE A 138 8.70 11.72 4.28
C ILE A 138 9.83 12.25 3.40
N TYR A 139 11.02 12.35 4.00
CA TYR A 139 12.21 12.77 3.31
C TYR A 139 12.88 11.60 2.58
N PHE A 140 13.06 11.75 1.29
CA PHE A 140 13.75 10.78 0.42
C PHE A 140 15.03 11.40 -0.13
N SER A 141 16.16 10.99 0.37
CA SER A 141 17.41 11.20 -0.34
C SER A 141 17.47 10.33 -1.60
N ARG A 142 18.43 10.60 -2.47
CA ARG A 142 18.63 9.77 -3.65
C ARG A 142 19.03 8.34 -3.26
N GLU A 143 19.90 8.18 -2.27
CA GLU A 143 20.35 6.88 -1.80
C GLU A 143 19.22 6.06 -1.18
N PHE A 144 18.43 6.64 -0.29
CA PHE A 144 17.27 5.97 0.28
C PHE A 144 16.28 5.52 -0.82
N HIS A 145 16.02 6.39 -1.80
CA HIS A 145 15.13 6.04 -2.92
C HIS A 145 15.65 4.86 -3.73
N GLN A 146 16.97 4.74 -3.90
CA GLN A 146 17.61 3.62 -4.60
C GLN A 146 17.54 2.32 -3.80
N LYS A 147 17.78 2.36 -2.49
CA LYS A 147 17.61 1.22 -1.58
C LYS A 147 16.16 0.72 -1.59
N TRP A 148 15.21 1.63 -1.45
CA TRP A 148 13.79 1.31 -1.54
C TRP A 148 13.39 0.70 -2.89
N SER A 149 13.92 1.27 -3.99
CA SER A 149 13.66 0.73 -5.33
C SER A 149 14.27 -0.64 -5.55
N ALA A 150 15.40 -0.95 -4.91
CA ALA A 150 16.03 -2.27 -4.94
C ALA A 150 15.19 -3.32 -4.17
N ALA A 151 14.67 -2.96 -3.00
CA ALA A 151 13.73 -3.81 -2.27
C ALA A 151 12.50 -4.13 -3.13
N PHE A 152 11.93 -3.12 -3.79
CA PHE A 152 10.77 -3.27 -4.68
C PHE A 152 11.07 -4.14 -5.90
N GLU A 153 12.28 -4.04 -6.46
CA GLU A 153 12.71 -4.90 -7.58
C GLU A 153 12.72 -6.35 -7.17
N VAL A 154 13.37 -6.68 -6.04
CA VAL A 154 13.60 -8.07 -5.62
C VAL A 154 12.35 -8.68 -4.98
N ARG A 155 11.69 -7.96 -4.05
CA ARG A 155 10.59 -8.49 -3.24
C ARG A 155 9.22 -8.43 -3.91
N ILE A 156 9.07 -7.62 -4.94
CA ILE A 156 7.78 -7.47 -5.63
C ILE A 156 7.88 -7.91 -7.08
N ARG A 157 8.79 -7.30 -7.88
CA ARG A 157 8.84 -7.59 -9.31
C ARG A 157 9.41 -8.97 -9.61
N GLU A 158 10.58 -9.29 -9.06
CA GLU A 158 11.22 -10.59 -9.33
C GLU A 158 10.38 -11.75 -8.78
N TRP A 159 9.74 -11.57 -7.62
CA TRP A 159 8.80 -12.57 -7.10
C TRP A 159 7.55 -12.74 -7.97
N ALA A 160 7.14 -11.70 -8.67
CA ALA A 160 6.07 -11.79 -9.67
C ALA A 160 6.57 -12.23 -11.07
N GLY A 161 7.83 -12.66 -11.22
CA GLY A 161 8.40 -13.10 -12.49
C GLY A 161 8.60 -11.99 -13.52
N VAL A 162 8.71 -10.75 -13.08
CA VAL A 162 8.93 -9.55 -13.92
C VAL A 162 10.07 -8.70 -13.35
N ASP A 163 10.47 -7.70 -14.11
CA ASP A 163 11.53 -6.78 -13.71
C ASP A 163 11.21 -5.34 -14.16
N ARG A 164 12.11 -4.39 -13.83
CA ARG A 164 11.99 -2.99 -14.24
C ARG A 164 12.07 -2.75 -15.76
N PHE A 165 12.57 -3.71 -16.54
CA PHE A 165 12.68 -3.62 -18.00
C PHE A 165 11.46 -4.19 -18.71
N THR A 166 10.67 -5.01 -18.03
CA THR A 166 9.43 -5.59 -18.54
C THR A 166 8.40 -4.49 -18.76
N PRO A 167 7.81 -4.37 -19.97
CA PRO A 167 6.78 -3.37 -20.26
C PRO A 167 5.59 -3.50 -19.29
N ARG A 168 5.21 -2.38 -18.66
CA ARG A 168 4.17 -2.38 -17.62
C ARG A 168 3.06 -1.37 -17.87
N GLY A 169 1.87 -1.73 -17.48
CA GLY A 169 0.77 -0.82 -17.27
C GLY A 169 0.69 -0.40 -15.80
N MET A 170 0.52 0.88 -15.53
CA MET A 170 0.33 1.39 -14.18
C MET A 170 -0.97 2.18 -14.09
N ILE A 171 -1.80 1.82 -13.11
CA ILE A 171 -3.01 2.57 -12.80
C ILE A 171 -2.98 3.02 -11.34
N GLY A 172 -3.12 4.33 -11.13
CA GLY A 172 -3.05 4.92 -9.78
C GLY A 172 -3.53 6.35 -9.80
N GLY A 173 -3.38 7.07 -8.67
CA GLY A 173 -3.97 8.39 -8.45
C GLY A 173 -3.34 9.56 -9.22
N ARG A 174 -2.41 9.31 -10.13
CA ARG A 174 -1.82 10.39 -10.93
C ARG A 174 -2.79 10.88 -11.99
N LYS A 175 -3.16 12.15 -11.95
CA LYS A 175 -3.97 12.78 -13.01
C LYS A 175 -3.08 13.06 -14.24
N ILE A 176 -3.14 12.16 -15.22
CA ILE A 176 -2.33 12.20 -16.45
C ILE A 176 -3.12 12.67 -17.66
N VAL A 177 -4.44 12.67 -17.57
CA VAL A 177 -5.38 13.05 -18.63
C VAL A 177 -6.38 14.03 -18.05
N GLN A 178 -6.82 14.98 -18.86
CA GLN A 178 -7.93 15.88 -18.54
C GLN A 178 -9.27 15.14 -18.77
N GLU A 179 -10.33 15.63 -18.10
CA GLU A 179 -11.69 15.12 -18.29
C GLU A 179 -12.09 15.15 -19.77
N ASN A 180 -12.71 14.08 -20.25
CA ASN A 180 -13.23 13.93 -21.63
C ASN A 180 -12.21 14.08 -22.77
N SER A 181 -10.92 13.81 -22.50
CA SER A 181 -9.85 13.91 -23.51
C SER A 181 -9.16 12.56 -23.74
N PRO A 182 -9.76 11.63 -24.50
CA PRO A 182 -9.11 10.37 -24.86
C PRO A 182 -7.84 10.63 -25.71
N PRO A 183 -6.91 9.64 -25.74
CA PRO A 183 -6.93 8.35 -25.04
C PRO A 183 -6.61 8.50 -23.55
N PHE A 184 -7.23 7.66 -22.71
CA PHE A 184 -7.10 7.72 -21.26
C PHE A 184 -5.84 7.05 -20.73
N TYR A 185 -4.75 7.11 -21.50
CA TYR A 185 -3.42 6.64 -21.14
C TYR A 185 -2.32 7.56 -21.70
N ARG A 186 -1.11 7.46 -21.10
CA ARG A 186 0.11 8.13 -21.59
C ARG A 186 1.27 7.14 -21.53
N TYR A 187 2.16 7.20 -22.53
CA TYR A 187 3.29 6.29 -22.65
C TYR A 187 4.61 6.95 -22.27
N ASN A 188 5.39 6.26 -21.44
CA ASN A 188 6.73 6.61 -21.03
C ASN A 188 7.72 5.66 -21.70
N PHE A 189 8.44 6.15 -22.70
CA PHE A 189 9.39 5.36 -23.49
C PHE A 189 10.57 4.85 -22.67
N PHE A 190 11.12 5.68 -21.78
CA PHE A 190 12.34 5.31 -21.05
C PHE A 190 12.13 4.22 -20.01
N GLU A 191 10.93 4.10 -19.49
CA GLU A 191 10.59 3.07 -18.51
C GLU A 191 9.70 1.95 -19.11
N LYS A 192 9.37 2.01 -20.39
CA LYS A 192 8.40 1.12 -21.07
C LYS A 192 7.10 1.01 -20.26
N GLN A 193 6.59 2.14 -19.82
CA GLN A 193 5.44 2.19 -18.93
C GLN A 193 4.27 2.93 -19.57
N THR A 194 3.12 2.28 -19.61
CA THR A 194 1.85 2.93 -19.93
C THR A 194 1.16 3.33 -18.63
N TYR A 195 0.96 4.62 -18.45
CA TYR A 195 0.14 5.14 -17.36
C TYR A 195 -1.32 5.16 -17.80
N PHE A 196 -2.19 4.57 -17.01
CA PHE A 196 -3.63 4.58 -17.22
C PHE A 196 -4.32 5.52 -16.21
N SER A 197 -5.36 6.20 -16.66
CA SER A 197 -6.17 7.04 -15.79
C SER A 197 -7.08 6.17 -14.91
N SER A 198 -7.07 6.39 -13.61
CA SER A 198 -8.04 5.77 -12.70
C SER A 198 -9.36 6.55 -12.61
N TYR A 199 -9.47 7.70 -13.26
CA TYR A 199 -10.63 8.60 -13.19
C TYR A 199 -11.65 8.41 -14.32
N HIS A 200 -11.30 7.62 -15.35
CA HIS A 200 -12.11 7.44 -16.57
C HIS A 200 -12.47 5.96 -16.79
N LEU A 201 -12.50 5.18 -15.71
CA LEU A 201 -12.85 3.76 -15.76
C LEU A 201 -14.36 3.60 -15.87
N SER A 202 -14.83 3.47 -17.11
CA SER A 202 -16.22 3.15 -17.40
C SER A 202 -16.28 2.13 -18.56
N PRO A 203 -17.40 1.40 -18.73
CA PRO A 203 -17.55 0.45 -19.83
C PRO A 203 -17.33 1.08 -21.21
N GLU A 204 -17.79 2.31 -21.41
CA GLU A 204 -17.69 3.03 -22.71
C GLU A 204 -16.21 3.31 -23.06
N ASN A 205 -15.37 3.44 -22.08
CA ASN A 205 -13.96 3.81 -22.25
C ASN A 205 -13.02 2.61 -22.35
N ILE A 206 -13.52 1.38 -22.20
CA ILE A 206 -12.67 0.19 -22.07
C ILE A 206 -11.77 -0.07 -23.27
N HIS A 207 -12.22 0.28 -24.48
CA HIS A 207 -11.42 0.19 -25.70
C HIS A 207 -10.15 1.06 -25.66
N ASN A 208 -10.18 2.21 -24.96
CA ASN A 208 -8.99 3.05 -24.75
C ASN A 208 -7.96 2.33 -23.89
N TYR A 209 -8.39 1.56 -22.89
CA TYR A 209 -7.49 0.78 -22.04
C TYR A 209 -6.88 -0.39 -22.80
N LEU A 210 -7.67 -1.09 -23.62
CA LEU A 210 -7.17 -2.14 -24.51
C LEU A 210 -6.12 -1.60 -25.48
N ASP A 211 -6.40 -0.44 -26.10
CA ASP A 211 -5.47 0.22 -27.02
C ASP A 211 -4.14 0.57 -26.33
N GLY A 212 -4.20 1.13 -25.12
CA GLY A 212 -3.02 1.44 -24.32
C GLY A 212 -2.23 0.19 -23.90
N ILE A 213 -2.90 -0.92 -23.57
CA ILE A 213 -2.27 -2.21 -23.26
C ILE A 213 -1.55 -2.74 -24.50
N THR A 214 -2.22 -2.71 -25.65
CA THR A 214 -1.71 -3.27 -26.91
C THR A 214 -0.55 -2.44 -27.46
N LYS A 215 -0.71 -1.12 -27.62
CA LYS A 215 0.33 -0.22 -28.12
C LYS A 215 1.54 -0.13 -27.18
N GLY A 216 1.29 -0.16 -25.87
CA GLY A 216 2.32 -0.20 -24.84
C GLY A 216 3.03 -1.56 -24.71
N LYS A 217 2.56 -2.59 -25.45
CA LYS A 217 3.05 -3.98 -25.35
C LYS A 217 3.11 -4.45 -23.89
N VAL A 218 2.13 -4.04 -23.07
CA VAL A 218 2.09 -4.29 -21.65
C VAL A 218 2.16 -5.78 -21.35
N LYS A 219 3.04 -6.17 -20.43
CA LYS A 219 3.27 -7.55 -19.99
C LYS A 219 2.84 -7.80 -18.55
N TYR A 220 2.72 -6.76 -17.74
CA TYR A 220 2.12 -6.85 -16.41
C TYR A 220 1.44 -5.53 -16.03
N MET A 221 0.43 -5.63 -15.17
CA MET A 221 -0.28 -4.46 -14.63
C MET A 221 0.11 -4.25 -13.17
N THR A 222 0.19 -3.00 -12.74
CA THR A 222 0.36 -2.65 -11.32
C THR A 222 -0.49 -1.45 -10.96
N GLY A 223 -1.02 -1.41 -9.74
CA GLY A 223 -1.81 -0.27 -9.28
C GLY A 223 -2.78 -0.56 -8.16
N TYR A 224 -3.77 0.29 -8.04
CA TYR A 224 -4.82 0.18 -7.03
C TYR A 224 -5.71 -1.03 -7.30
N ALA A 225 -6.00 -1.82 -6.25
CA ALA A 225 -6.80 -3.04 -6.36
C ALA A 225 -8.15 -2.80 -7.03
N ASN A 226 -8.90 -1.79 -6.59
CA ASN A 226 -10.18 -1.43 -7.20
C ASN A 226 -10.07 -0.99 -8.66
N SER A 227 -9.05 -0.21 -9.00
CA SER A 227 -8.89 0.27 -10.38
C SER A 227 -8.52 -0.87 -11.33
N LEU A 228 -7.66 -1.79 -10.89
CA LEU A 228 -7.32 -3.00 -11.63
C LEU A 228 -8.56 -3.90 -11.82
N TYR A 229 -9.33 -4.10 -10.75
CA TYR A 229 -10.57 -4.87 -10.78
C TYR A 229 -11.60 -4.30 -11.74
N LEU A 230 -11.83 -2.97 -11.71
CA LEU A 230 -12.78 -2.31 -12.61
C LEU A 230 -12.37 -2.44 -14.09
N ILE A 231 -11.08 -2.37 -14.42
CA ILE A 231 -10.60 -2.65 -15.78
C ILE A 231 -10.96 -4.09 -16.17
N ALA A 232 -10.68 -5.05 -15.31
CA ALA A 232 -10.97 -6.46 -15.61
C ALA A 232 -12.46 -6.71 -15.78
N LYS A 233 -13.28 -6.17 -14.86
CA LYS A 233 -14.74 -6.29 -14.92
C LYS A 233 -15.30 -5.67 -16.22
N ASN A 234 -14.86 -4.47 -16.60
CA ASN A 234 -15.30 -3.83 -17.83
C ASN A 234 -14.89 -4.62 -19.08
N PHE A 235 -13.74 -5.33 -19.06
CA PHE A 235 -13.39 -6.25 -20.16
C PHE A 235 -14.34 -7.44 -20.25
N GLU A 236 -14.73 -8.03 -19.10
CA GLU A 236 -15.70 -9.13 -19.09
C GLU A 236 -17.07 -8.69 -19.60
N GLU A 237 -17.60 -7.58 -19.09
CA GLU A 237 -18.90 -7.03 -19.51
C GLU A 237 -18.96 -6.67 -21.00
N ALA A 238 -17.85 -6.19 -21.55
CA ALA A 238 -17.73 -5.89 -22.98
C ALA A 238 -17.41 -7.12 -23.83
N ASN A 239 -17.26 -8.32 -23.25
CA ASN A 239 -16.78 -9.54 -23.93
C ASN A 239 -15.44 -9.36 -24.66
N ILE A 240 -14.54 -8.55 -24.10
CA ILE A 240 -13.21 -8.28 -24.64
C ILE A 240 -12.17 -9.11 -23.87
N SER A 241 -11.37 -9.88 -24.62
CA SER A 241 -10.23 -10.61 -24.06
C SER A 241 -8.95 -9.78 -24.21
N PRO A 242 -8.41 -9.17 -23.14
CA PRO A 242 -7.14 -8.48 -23.22
C PRO A 242 -5.98 -9.47 -23.44
N PRO A 243 -4.80 -9.01 -23.91
CA PRO A 243 -3.64 -9.86 -24.02
C PRO A 243 -3.26 -10.51 -22.69
N LYS A 244 -2.83 -11.78 -22.73
CA LYS A 244 -2.33 -12.49 -21.54
C LYS A 244 -1.18 -11.71 -20.89
N MET A 245 -1.25 -11.50 -19.59
CA MET A 245 -0.22 -10.86 -18.79
C MET A 245 0.73 -11.90 -18.18
N LYS A 246 1.90 -11.43 -17.71
CA LYS A 246 2.81 -12.22 -16.86
C LYS A 246 2.37 -12.20 -15.39
N ALA A 247 1.92 -11.04 -14.94
CA ALA A 247 1.46 -10.82 -13.57
C ALA A 247 0.53 -9.60 -13.47
N VAL A 248 -0.27 -9.56 -12.41
CA VAL A 248 -0.91 -8.35 -11.90
C VAL A 248 -0.36 -8.12 -10.48
N ILE A 249 0.10 -6.90 -10.19
CA ILE A 249 0.64 -6.52 -8.88
C ILE A 249 -0.28 -5.47 -8.27
N SER A 250 -1.02 -5.88 -7.24
CA SER A 250 -1.94 -5.01 -6.49
C SER A 250 -1.22 -4.30 -5.36
N SER A 251 -1.63 -3.08 -5.05
CA SER A 251 -1.12 -2.31 -3.91
C SER A 251 -2.09 -1.21 -3.46
N SER A 252 -1.81 -0.64 -2.28
CA SER A 252 -2.44 0.58 -1.77
C SER A 252 -3.92 0.51 -1.38
N GLU A 253 -4.60 -0.55 -1.72
CA GLU A 253 -5.99 -0.86 -1.36
C GLU A 253 -6.08 -2.35 -1.05
N LYS A 254 -7.08 -2.75 -0.27
CA LYS A 254 -7.29 -4.16 0.06
C LYS A 254 -7.68 -4.95 -1.19
N LEU A 255 -6.94 -6.01 -1.48
CA LEU A 255 -7.28 -6.98 -2.52
C LEU A 255 -8.22 -8.04 -1.92
N THR A 256 -9.47 -8.10 -2.41
CA THR A 256 -10.42 -9.14 -2.00
C THR A 256 -10.27 -10.41 -2.84
N ILE A 257 -10.83 -11.53 -2.35
CA ILE A 257 -10.83 -12.80 -3.08
C ILE A 257 -11.50 -12.63 -4.44
N VAL A 258 -12.67 -12.01 -4.49
CA VAL A 258 -13.42 -11.75 -5.74
C VAL A 258 -12.60 -10.92 -6.74
N MET A 259 -11.92 -9.88 -6.26
CA MET A 259 -11.04 -9.08 -7.11
C MET A 259 -9.89 -9.92 -7.68
N ARG A 260 -9.26 -10.73 -6.85
CA ARG A 260 -8.16 -11.61 -7.26
C ARG A 260 -8.61 -12.58 -8.34
N GLU A 261 -9.69 -13.32 -8.10
CA GLU A 261 -10.24 -14.29 -9.04
C GLU A 261 -10.62 -13.67 -10.40
N THR A 262 -11.28 -12.50 -10.36
CA THR A 262 -11.62 -11.77 -11.59
C THR A 262 -10.38 -11.33 -12.36
N LEU A 263 -9.39 -10.77 -11.68
CA LEU A 263 -8.13 -10.35 -12.30
C LEU A 263 -7.36 -11.52 -12.91
N GLU A 264 -7.28 -12.67 -12.22
CA GLU A 264 -6.59 -13.87 -12.69
C GLU A 264 -7.28 -14.47 -13.89
N ARG A 265 -8.62 -14.52 -13.89
CA ARG A 265 -9.43 -15.01 -15.00
C ARG A 265 -9.28 -14.14 -16.24
N VAL A 266 -9.39 -12.82 -16.10
CA VAL A 266 -9.37 -11.88 -17.24
C VAL A 266 -7.97 -11.75 -17.83
N PHE A 267 -6.95 -11.54 -17.00
CA PHE A 267 -5.58 -11.34 -17.47
C PHE A 267 -4.80 -12.66 -17.66
N LYS A 268 -5.40 -13.80 -17.32
CA LYS A 268 -4.84 -15.17 -17.47
C LYS A 268 -3.44 -15.28 -16.86
N CYS A 269 -3.25 -14.68 -15.67
CA CYS A 269 -2.00 -14.67 -14.93
C CYS A 269 -2.27 -14.58 -13.43
N ARG A 270 -1.25 -14.82 -12.64
CA ARG A 270 -1.33 -14.71 -11.19
C ARG A 270 -1.38 -13.24 -10.75
N VAL A 271 -2.14 -12.98 -9.69
CA VAL A 271 -2.18 -11.71 -8.98
C VAL A 271 -1.29 -11.79 -7.73
N TYR A 272 -0.48 -10.78 -7.52
CA TYR A 272 0.38 -10.60 -6.35
C TYR A 272 -0.09 -9.41 -5.54
N ASP A 273 -0.20 -9.58 -4.23
CA ASP A 273 -0.53 -8.48 -3.33
C ASP A 273 0.71 -7.91 -2.68
N SER A 274 0.69 -6.60 -2.42
CA SER A 274 1.79 -5.92 -1.75
C SER A 274 1.31 -4.77 -0.89
N TYR A 275 1.90 -4.64 0.28
CA TYR A 275 1.65 -3.57 1.23
C TYR A 275 2.93 -2.77 1.46
N SER A 276 2.79 -1.47 1.28
CA SER A 276 3.78 -0.47 1.69
C SER A 276 3.10 0.91 1.76
N GLY A 277 3.61 1.78 2.63
CA GLY A 277 3.22 3.19 2.69
C GLY A 277 4.24 4.10 2.00
N ILE A 278 3.90 5.37 1.89
CA ILE A 278 4.87 6.42 1.50
C ILE A 278 6.00 6.53 2.51
N GLU A 279 5.74 6.12 3.74
CA GLU A 279 6.68 6.06 4.85
C GLU A 279 7.88 5.16 4.55
N ALA A 280 7.71 4.16 3.69
CA ALA A 280 8.73 3.22 3.23
C ALA A 280 9.55 2.61 4.39
N CYS A 281 8.90 2.40 5.55
CA CYS A 281 9.49 1.83 6.76
C CYS A 281 9.13 0.36 6.98
N GLY A 282 8.26 -0.21 6.14
CA GLY A 282 7.88 -1.62 6.12
C GLY A 282 7.44 -2.04 4.73
N LEU A 283 7.67 -3.30 4.39
CA LEU A 283 7.26 -3.92 3.14
C LEU A 283 6.76 -5.32 3.42
N ILE A 284 5.52 -5.58 2.99
CA ILE A 284 4.94 -6.91 2.99
C ILE A 284 4.58 -7.23 1.55
N SER A 285 4.95 -8.41 1.08
CA SER A 285 4.74 -8.79 -0.31
C SER A 285 4.46 -10.29 -0.45
N GLU A 286 3.71 -10.63 -1.47
CA GLU A 286 3.35 -12.01 -1.76
C GLU A 286 4.49 -12.72 -2.49
N THR A 287 4.92 -13.86 -1.93
CA THR A 287 5.96 -14.72 -2.50
C THR A 287 5.45 -15.48 -3.72
N PRO A 288 6.36 -16.10 -4.53
CA PRO A 288 5.95 -17.02 -5.59
C PRO A 288 5.07 -18.20 -5.13
N LYS A 289 5.05 -18.52 -3.83
CA LYS A 289 4.22 -19.57 -3.22
C LYS A 289 2.93 -19.08 -2.57
N SER A 290 2.48 -17.84 -2.84
CA SER A 290 1.25 -17.22 -2.31
C SER A 290 1.26 -16.89 -0.82
N ASN A 291 2.43 -16.81 -0.19
CA ASN A 291 2.55 -16.36 1.19
C ASN A 291 2.81 -14.86 1.25
N LEU A 292 2.06 -14.13 2.06
CA LEU A 292 2.38 -12.75 2.40
C LEU A 292 3.45 -12.73 3.49
N VAL A 293 4.62 -12.17 3.20
CA VAL A 293 5.75 -12.15 4.12
C VAL A 293 6.27 -10.74 4.39
N ILE A 294 6.82 -10.55 5.58
CA ILE A 294 7.45 -9.31 6.01
C ILE A 294 8.90 -9.30 5.53
N SER A 295 9.28 -8.30 4.74
CA SER A 295 10.67 -8.08 4.31
C SER A 295 11.50 -7.52 5.47
N GLN A 296 12.18 -8.41 6.20
CA GLN A 296 12.93 -8.11 7.43
C GLN A 296 14.15 -7.19 7.20
N ASP A 297 14.60 -7.06 5.97
CA ASP A 297 15.68 -6.15 5.56
C ASP A 297 15.20 -4.73 5.18
N VAL A 298 13.91 -4.54 5.07
CA VAL A 298 13.30 -3.21 4.87
C VAL A 298 12.92 -2.57 6.21
N GLY A 299 12.38 -3.38 7.12
CA GLY A 299 11.96 -2.89 8.42
C GLY A 299 11.65 -4.01 9.40
N ILE A 300 11.61 -3.63 10.66
CA ILE A 300 11.13 -4.49 11.76
C ILE A 300 9.67 -4.14 11.98
N ILE A 301 8.79 -5.14 11.89
CA ILE A 301 7.37 -4.98 12.13
C ILE A 301 7.03 -5.65 13.47
N GLU A 302 6.45 -4.87 14.37
CA GLU A 302 5.79 -5.32 15.60
C GLU A 302 4.28 -5.26 15.35
N VAL A 303 3.54 -6.24 15.88
CA VAL A 303 2.07 -6.20 15.88
C VAL A 303 1.61 -6.19 17.32
N ILE A 304 0.90 -5.13 17.73
CA ILE A 304 0.55 -4.90 19.12
C ILE A 304 -0.98 -4.86 19.31
N ASP A 305 -1.40 -5.24 20.50
CA ASP A 305 -2.78 -5.10 20.95
C ASP A 305 -3.09 -3.66 21.40
N ASP A 306 -4.32 -3.43 21.82
CA ASP A 306 -4.78 -2.10 22.29
C ASP A 306 -4.09 -1.67 23.61
N GLN A 307 -3.38 -2.59 24.29
CA GLN A 307 -2.58 -2.31 25.49
C GLN A 307 -1.09 -2.04 25.15
N GLY A 308 -0.72 -2.08 23.87
CA GLY A 308 0.65 -1.88 23.39
C GLY A 308 1.57 -3.08 23.56
N LYS A 309 1.03 -4.27 23.87
CA LYS A 309 1.78 -5.52 23.98
C LYS A 309 1.77 -6.27 22.64
N LEU A 310 2.85 -6.99 22.36
CA LEU A 310 2.91 -7.86 21.19
C LEU A 310 1.75 -8.86 21.21
N VAL A 311 1.01 -8.93 20.12
CA VAL A 311 -0.09 -9.89 19.98
C VAL A 311 0.47 -11.32 19.91
N LYS A 312 -0.34 -12.26 20.37
CA LYS A 312 -0.10 -13.68 20.15
C LYS A 312 -0.40 -14.02 18.69
N ASN A 313 0.16 -15.13 18.29
CA ASN A 313 -0.04 -15.70 16.97
C ASN A 313 -1.53 -15.90 16.60
N ASN A 314 -1.83 -15.74 15.31
CA ASN A 314 -3.19 -15.78 14.76
C ASN A 314 -4.13 -14.68 15.29
N CYS A 315 -3.56 -13.60 15.86
CA CYS A 315 -4.31 -12.45 16.32
C CYS A 315 -4.07 -11.23 15.44
N SER A 316 -5.09 -10.38 15.32
CA SER A 316 -4.99 -9.07 14.67
C SER A 316 -4.49 -8.02 15.66
N GLY A 317 -3.63 -7.13 15.20
CA GLY A 317 -3.13 -6.02 16.00
C GLY A 317 -2.73 -4.81 15.15
N GLU A 318 -2.37 -3.73 15.82
CA GLU A 318 -1.83 -2.54 15.18
C GLU A 318 -0.41 -2.81 14.68
N LEU A 319 -0.15 -2.41 13.44
CA LEU A 319 1.17 -2.51 12.81
C LEU A 319 2.05 -1.34 13.23
N ILE A 320 3.13 -1.67 13.92
CA ILE A 320 4.19 -0.74 14.29
C ILE A 320 5.41 -1.05 13.42
N SER A 321 6.02 -0.03 12.85
CA SER A 321 7.15 -0.25 11.93
C SER A 321 8.39 0.54 12.34
N THR A 322 9.56 -0.14 12.30
CA THR A 322 10.88 0.49 12.39
C THR A 322 11.60 0.31 11.07
N GLY A 323 11.75 1.39 10.30
CA GLY A 323 12.37 1.37 8.97
C GLY A 323 13.90 1.28 9.05
N LEU A 324 14.50 0.30 8.38
CA LEU A 324 15.95 0.05 8.40
C LEU A 324 16.73 0.73 7.26
N LEU A 325 16.04 1.34 6.29
CA LEU A 325 16.68 1.88 5.08
C LEU A 325 16.91 3.39 5.10
N ASN A 326 16.08 4.15 5.85
CA ASN A 326 16.11 5.62 5.86
C ASN A 326 16.83 6.17 7.10
N TYR A 327 18.10 6.52 6.92
CA TYR A 327 18.89 7.18 7.94
C TYR A 327 18.76 8.71 7.92
N ASP A 328 18.23 9.27 6.84
CA ASP A 328 18.05 10.71 6.68
C ASP A 328 16.85 11.24 7.47
N GLN A 329 15.81 10.40 7.61
CA GLN A 329 14.62 10.60 8.45
C GLN A 329 14.21 9.24 9.04
N PRO A 330 14.84 8.79 10.11
CA PRO A 330 14.49 7.50 10.72
C PRO A 330 13.07 7.49 11.25
N LEU A 331 12.34 6.41 10.98
CA LEU A 331 11.05 6.12 11.60
C LEU A 331 11.23 4.88 12.48
N ILE A 332 11.25 5.07 13.80
CA ILE A 332 11.50 4.02 14.78
C ILE A 332 10.26 3.84 15.63
N ARG A 333 9.72 2.60 15.66
CA ARG A 333 8.45 2.24 16.29
C ARG A 333 7.30 3.17 15.90
N TYR A 334 7.21 3.44 14.61
CA TYR A 334 6.19 4.34 14.05
C TYR A 334 4.83 3.67 13.99
N ARG A 335 3.82 4.33 14.59
CA ARG A 335 2.42 3.93 14.54
C ARG A 335 1.80 4.36 13.21
N ILE A 336 1.78 3.44 12.25
CA ILE A 336 1.26 3.72 10.90
C ILE A 336 -0.26 3.93 10.94
N GLY A 337 -0.95 3.23 11.86
CA GLY A 337 -2.40 3.20 11.95
C GLY A 337 -3.06 2.19 11.03
N ASP A 338 -2.32 1.17 10.60
CA ASP A 338 -2.83 0.02 9.86
C ASP A 338 -2.85 -1.22 10.80
N ARG A 339 -3.69 -2.20 10.50
CA ARG A 339 -3.80 -3.47 11.24
C ARG A 339 -3.46 -4.65 10.35
N VAL A 340 -2.84 -5.65 10.95
CA VAL A 340 -2.50 -6.92 10.31
C VAL A 340 -2.78 -8.08 11.25
N SER A 341 -3.08 -9.25 10.69
CA SER A 341 -3.12 -10.50 11.44
C SER A 341 -1.85 -11.29 11.17
N ILE A 342 -1.11 -11.63 12.23
CA ILE A 342 0.11 -12.43 12.10
C ILE A 342 -0.23 -13.92 12.04
N CYS A 343 0.69 -14.69 11.44
CA CYS A 343 0.61 -16.15 11.38
C CYS A 343 1.79 -16.76 12.13
N ASP A 344 1.57 -17.91 12.77
CA ASP A 344 2.63 -18.66 13.46
C ASP A 344 3.65 -19.28 12.53
N GLU A 345 3.23 -19.50 11.29
CA GLU A 345 4.04 -20.20 10.34
C GLU A 345 5.06 -19.28 9.68
N ILE A 346 6.31 -19.71 9.73
CA ILE A 346 7.32 -19.24 8.79
C ILE A 346 7.22 -20.12 7.55
N ASP A 347 7.50 -19.56 6.38
CA ASP A 347 7.55 -20.35 5.16
C ASP A 347 8.62 -21.44 5.25
N SER A 348 8.26 -22.57 5.90
CA SER A 348 9.16 -23.73 6.11
C SER A 348 9.24 -24.64 4.89
N GLU A 349 8.28 -24.53 3.97
CA GLU A 349 8.27 -25.30 2.72
C GLU A 349 9.01 -24.58 1.58
N GLY A 350 9.44 -23.35 1.82
CA GLY A 350 10.12 -22.50 0.86
C GLY A 350 11.55 -22.22 1.23
N GLU A 351 12.25 -21.61 0.31
CA GLU A 351 13.61 -21.11 0.49
C GLU A 351 13.65 -19.78 1.27
N ILE A 352 12.47 -19.19 1.60
CA ILE A 352 12.35 -17.84 2.18
C ILE A 352 11.90 -17.93 3.64
N MET A 353 12.83 -17.69 4.56
CA MET A 353 12.60 -17.73 6.02
C MET A 353 12.17 -16.36 6.58
N MET A 354 11.12 -15.75 6.00
CA MET A 354 10.55 -14.49 6.47
C MET A 354 9.23 -14.71 7.20
N PRO A 355 8.91 -13.88 8.24
CA PRO A 355 7.65 -14.01 8.97
C PRO A 355 6.45 -13.82 8.04
N LYS A 356 5.47 -14.73 8.15
CA LYS A 356 4.21 -14.67 7.41
C LYS A 356 3.20 -13.80 8.14
N ILE A 357 2.34 -13.16 7.37
CA ILE A 357 1.08 -12.60 7.87
C ILE A 357 -0.08 -13.36 7.26
N GLN A 358 -1.17 -13.44 8.01
CA GLN A 358 -2.41 -14.06 7.57
C GLN A 358 -3.19 -13.11 6.65
N SER A 359 -3.29 -11.84 7.04
CA SER A 359 -4.06 -10.83 6.29
C SER A 359 -3.61 -9.41 6.58
N LEU A 360 -3.87 -8.54 5.59
CA LEU A 360 -3.86 -7.09 5.73
C LEU A 360 -5.29 -6.65 6.08
N ASP A 361 -5.52 -6.22 7.32
CA ASP A 361 -6.87 -6.00 7.84
C ASP A 361 -7.42 -4.59 7.51
N GLY A 362 -6.54 -3.66 7.13
CA GLY A 362 -6.89 -2.29 6.78
C GLY A 362 -6.50 -1.28 7.86
N ARG A 363 -7.09 -0.10 7.84
CA ARG A 363 -6.74 0.98 8.77
C ARG A 363 -7.54 0.91 10.05
N ILE A 364 -6.93 1.35 11.16
CA ILE A 364 -7.62 1.58 12.43
C ILE A 364 -8.76 2.60 12.24
N SER A 365 -8.55 3.63 11.41
CA SER A 365 -9.59 4.60 11.04
C SER A 365 -10.75 4.03 10.21
N ASP A 366 -10.61 2.82 9.72
CA ASP A 366 -11.63 2.11 8.94
C ASP A 366 -12.42 1.11 9.82
N ILE A 367 -12.23 1.17 11.14
CA ILE A 367 -13.03 0.43 12.13
C ILE A 367 -14.34 1.18 12.33
N LEU A 368 -15.45 0.45 12.22
CA LEU A 368 -16.75 0.93 12.59
C LEU A 368 -17.04 0.56 14.05
N VAL A 369 -17.68 1.45 14.76
CA VAL A 369 -18.03 1.25 16.17
C VAL A 369 -19.54 1.13 16.31
N GLY A 370 -20.00 0.04 16.94
CA GLY A 370 -21.41 -0.17 17.26
C GLY A 370 -21.83 0.59 18.53
N PRO A 371 -23.16 0.75 18.74
CA PRO A 371 -23.72 1.53 19.86
C PRO A 371 -23.34 1.03 21.26
N GLU A 372 -22.96 -0.24 21.38
CA GLU A 372 -22.56 -0.88 22.64
C GLU A 372 -21.05 -1.08 22.72
N GLY A 373 -20.28 -0.37 21.86
CA GLY A 373 -18.81 -0.42 21.83
C GLY A 373 -18.23 -1.57 20.99
N GLN A 374 -19.05 -2.31 20.25
CA GLN A 374 -18.56 -3.32 19.31
C GLN A 374 -17.67 -2.66 18.26
N GLN A 375 -16.56 -3.31 17.91
CA GLN A 375 -15.64 -2.84 16.87
C GLN A 375 -15.62 -3.82 15.68
N ALA A 376 -15.92 -3.33 14.48
CA ALA A 376 -15.87 -4.11 13.25
C ALA A 376 -14.75 -3.62 12.34
N GLY A 377 -13.65 -4.36 12.29
CA GLY A 377 -12.50 -4.09 11.39
C GLY A 377 -12.52 -4.91 10.09
N MET A 378 -13.22 -6.07 10.06
CA MET A 378 -13.34 -6.93 8.87
C MET A 378 -14.64 -6.69 8.11
N PHE A 379 -14.86 -5.46 7.72
CA PHE A 379 -16.14 -5.02 7.15
C PHE A 379 -16.43 -5.62 5.75
N HIS A 380 -15.43 -6.08 5.04
CA HIS A 380 -15.60 -6.77 3.76
C HIS A 380 -16.50 -8.01 3.85
N LYS A 381 -16.60 -8.65 5.01
CA LYS A 381 -17.47 -9.81 5.23
C LYS A 381 -18.96 -9.49 5.04
N VAL A 382 -19.33 -8.22 5.15
CA VAL A 382 -20.72 -7.77 4.90
C VAL A 382 -21.09 -7.99 3.43
N PHE A 383 -20.13 -7.86 2.53
CA PHE A 383 -20.33 -7.86 1.08
C PHE A 383 -19.98 -9.16 0.37
N ILE A 384 -19.48 -10.17 1.09
CA ILE A 384 -19.12 -11.48 0.49
C ILE A 384 -20.38 -12.16 -0.09
N ASP A 385 -20.25 -12.75 -1.27
CA ASP A 385 -21.28 -13.54 -1.96
C ASP A 385 -22.60 -12.75 -2.21
N ILE A 386 -22.50 -11.44 -2.37
CA ILE A 386 -23.62 -10.62 -2.86
C ILE A 386 -23.56 -10.55 -4.38
N ASN A 387 -24.45 -11.29 -5.05
CA ASN A 387 -24.52 -11.33 -6.51
C ASN A 387 -24.90 -9.94 -7.06
N GLY A 388 -24.27 -9.53 -8.15
CA GLY A 388 -24.51 -8.24 -8.78
C GLY A 388 -23.93 -7.01 -8.04
N LEU A 389 -23.20 -7.18 -6.95
CA LEU A 389 -22.53 -6.07 -6.28
C LEU A 389 -21.16 -5.79 -6.93
N ILE A 390 -21.04 -4.63 -7.58
CA ILE A 390 -19.82 -4.20 -8.27
C ILE A 390 -18.85 -3.53 -7.31
N ALA A 391 -19.34 -2.57 -6.51
CA ALA A 391 -18.51 -1.83 -5.56
C ALA A 391 -19.35 -1.35 -4.39
N SER A 392 -18.69 -1.18 -3.23
CA SER A 392 -19.35 -0.72 -2.01
C SER A 392 -18.50 0.28 -1.26
N GLN A 393 -19.16 1.21 -0.59
CA GLN A 393 -18.58 2.14 0.37
C GLN A 393 -19.49 2.22 1.57
N THR A 394 -18.90 2.12 2.75
CA THR A 394 -19.63 2.22 4.02
C THR A 394 -19.36 3.57 4.66
N ILE A 395 -20.42 4.25 5.06
CA ILE A 395 -20.34 5.54 5.74
C ILE A 395 -21.02 5.41 7.10
N GLN A 396 -20.24 5.55 8.16
CA GLN A 396 -20.78 5.64 9.51
C GLN A 396 -21.11 7.10 9.81
N LYS A 397 -22.39 7.43 9.82
CA LYS A 397 -22.90 8.79 10.08
C LYS A 397 -22.96 9.11 11.57
N THR A 398 -23.39 8.14 12.36
CA THR A 398 -23.42 8.20 13.82
C THR A 398 -23.07 6.82 14.37
N ILE A 399 -22.88 6.71 15.68
CA ILE A 399 -22.59 5.42 16.32
C ILE A 399 -23.66 4.35 16.04
N SER A 400 -24.90 4.76 15.74
CA SER A 400 -26.04 3.87 15.49
C SER A 400 -26.54 3.90 14.04
N HIS A 401 -25.88 4.63 13.11
CA HIS A 401 -26.37 4.76 11.73
C HIS A 401 -25.26 4.56 10.70
N ILE A 402 -25.44 3.55 9.87
CA ILE A 402 -24.57 3.20 8.73
C ILE A 402 -25.31 3.45 7.42
N ILE A 403 -24.64 4.06 6.48
CA ILE A 403 -25.09 4.17 5.09
C ILE A 403 -24.19 3.28 4.22
N LEU A 404 -24.80 2.35 3.50
CA LEU A 404 -24.13 1.56 2.47
C LEU A 404 -24.34 2.22 1.12
N ARG A 405 -23.26 2.74 0.52
CA ARG A 405 -23.28 3.26 -0.84
C ARG A 405 -22.84 2.17 -1.78
N LEU A 406 -23.68 1.78 -2.73
CA LEU A 406 -23.53 0.60 -3.56
C LEU A 406 -23.55 0.93 -5.04
N VAL A 407 -22.64 0.31 -5.80
CA VAL A 407 -22.71 0.21 -7.25
C VAL A 407 -23.09 -1.22 -7.59
N VAL A 408 -24.17 -1.39 -8.35
CA VAL A 408 -24.74 -2.71 -8.63
C VAL A 408 -24.99 -2.87 -10.13
N ASP A 409 -25.07 -4.12 -10.59
CA ASP A 409 -25.45 -4.47 -11.96
C ASP A 409 -26.86 -5.04 -12.04
N VAL A 410 -27.22 -5.57 -13.21
CA VAL A 410 -28.55 -6.08 -13.52
C VAL A 410 -28.93 -7.37 -12.76
N ASP A 411 -27.92 -8.10 -12.26
CA ASP A 411 -28.12 -9.36 -11.52
C ASP A 411 -28.32 -9.12 -10.02
N TYR A 412 -28.27 -7.86 -9.56
CA TYR A 412 -28.40 -7.52 -8.15
C TYR A 412 -29.86 -7.63 -7.68
N ASN A 413 -30.08 -8.51 -6.72
CA ASN A 413 -31.38 -8.64 -6.05
C ASN A 413 -31.43 -7.74 -4.79
N VAL A 414 -32.11 -6.60 -4.90
CA VAL A 414 -32.20 -5.59 -3.84
C VAL A 414 -32.66 -6.21 -2.53
N VAL A 415 -33.83 -6.84 -2.50
CA VAL A 415 -34.47 -7.33 -1.26
C VAL A 415 -33.58 -8.37 -0.55
N LYS A 416 -33.12 -9.38 -1.30
CA LYS A 416 -32.32 -10.46 -0.74
C LYS A 416 -30.96 -9.92 -0.23
N SER A 417 -30.32 -9.05 -1.00
CA SER A 417 -28.98 -8.55 -0.69
C SER A 417 -29.00 -7.59 0.51
N GLU A 418 -30.01 -6.71 0.60
CA GLU A 418 -30.16 -5.80 1.73
C GLU A 418 -30.37 -6.54 3.04
N ILE A 419 -31.23 -7.57 3.06
CA ILE A 419 -31.46 -8.41 4.24
C ILE A 419 -30.14 -9.02 4.72
N ILE A 420 -29.40 -9.65 3.81
CA ILE A 420 -28.12 -10.30 4.13
C ILE A 420 -27.11 -9.28 4.70
N MET A 421 -26.99 -8.10 4.09
CA MET A 421 -26.06 -7.07 4.54
C MET A 421 -26.49 -6.50 5.90
N ILE A 422 -27.77 -6.27 6.13
CA ILE A 422 -28.31 -5.80 7.42
C ILE A 422 -28.01 -6.82 8.52
N ASP A 423 -28.28 -8.10 8.29
CA ASP A 423 -28.04 -9.15 9.28
C ASP A 423 -26.55 -9.27 9.63
N ARG A 424 -25.68 -9.21 8.62
CA ARG A 424 -24.22 -9.24 8.82
C ARG A 424 -23.70 -8.01 9.56
N LEU A 425 -24.28 -6.83 9.30
CA LEU A 425 -23.97 -5.60 10.02
C LEU A 425 -24.42 -5.66 11.48
N LYS A 426 -25.65 -6.10 11.71
CA LYS A 426 -26.18 -6.27 13.07
C LYS A 426 -25.37 -7.28 13.87
N TYR A 427 -24.94 -8.38 13.25
CA TYR A 427 -24.06 -9.36 13.88
C TYR A 427 -22.71 -8.76 14.31
N GLN A 428 -22.15 -7.83 13.53
CA GLN A 428 -20.85 -7.22 13.82
C GLN A 428 -20.92 -6.01 14.75
N LEU A 429 -21.96 -5.21 14.64
CA LEU A 429 -22.07 -3.89 15.28
C LEU A 429 -23.22 -3.76 16.28
N GLY A 430 -24.00 -4.84 16.48
CA GLY A 430 -25.13 -4.84 17.39
C GLY A 430 -26.49 -4.60 16.70
N ASN A 431 -27.55 -5.11 17.33
CA ASN A 431 -28.91 -5.13 16.75
C ASN A 431 -29.54 -3.74 16.60
N SER A 432 -29.10 -2.76 17.37
CA SER A 432 -29.63 -1.40 17.39
C SER A 432 -29.12 -0.54 16.23
N ILE A 433 -28.21 -1.08 15.36
CA ILE A 433 -27.70 -0.35 14.23
C ILE A 433 -28.77 -0.12 13.15
N LYS A 434 -28.90 1.12 12.70
CA LYS A 434 -29.77 1.50 11.57
C LYS A 434 -28.91 1.46 10.29
N VAL A 435 -29.40 0.80 9.25
CA VAL A 435 -28.74 0.71 7.96
C VAL A 435 -29.60 1.39 6.90
N SER A 436 -28.98 2.25 6.11
CA SER A 436 -29.58 2.89 4.93
C SER A 436 -28.78 2.55 3.69
N PHE A 437 -29.43 2.42 2.55
CA PHE A 437 -28.84 2.10 1.28
C PHE A 437 -28.87 3.31 0.34
N ASN A 438 -27.78 3.53 -0.38
CA ASN A 438 -27.65 4.58 -1.39
C ASN A 438 -27.03 3.98 -2.65
N TYR A 439 -27.84 3.79 -3.67
CA TYR A 439 -27.43 3.24 -4.97
C TYR A 439 -26.89 4.34 -5.85
N VAL A 440 -25.67 4.17 -6.35
CA VAL A 440 -24.95 5.15 -7.18
C VAL A 440 -24.36 4.50 -8.44
N LYS A 441 -24.16 5.29 -9.48
CA LYS A 441 -23.50 4.81 -10.71
C LYS A 441 -22.02 4.53 -10.50
N GLU A 442 -21.35 5.34 -9.68
CA GLU A 442 -19.94 5.18 -9.33
C GLU A 442 -19.66 5.66 -7.90
N LEU A 443 -18.60 5.12 -7.29
CA LEU A 443 -18.16 5.57 -5.97
C LEU A 443 -17.24 6.78 -6.08
N PRO A 444 -17.39 7.78 -5.17
CA PRO A 444 -16.54 8.96 -5.16
C PRO A 444 -15.08 8.60 -4.88
N ARG A 445 -14.18 9.23 -5.61
CA ARG A 445 -12.74 9.07 -5.44
C ARG A 445 -12.15 10.23 -4.64
N THR A 446 -11.13 9.94 -3.88
CA THR A 446 -10.30 10.95 -3.22
C THR A 446 -9.53 11.77 -4.25
N SER A 447 -8.93 12.90 -3.82
CA SER A 447 -8.01 13.69 -4.67
C SER A 447 -6.82 12.89 -5.23
N SER A 448 -6.48 11.76 -4.59
CA SER A 448 -5.47 10.81 -5.04
C SER A 448 -6.02 9.67 -5.90
N GLY A 449 -7.30 9.72 -6.32
CA GLY A 449 -7.93 8.71 -7.18
C GLY A 449 -8.34 7.41 -6.49
N LYS A 450 -8.15 7.27 -5.17
CA LYS A 450 -8.54 6.09 -4.40
C LYS A 450 -10.02 6.13 -4.05
N ILE A 451 -10.65 4.96 -3.97
CA ILE A 451 -11.96 4.80 -3.37
C ILE A 451 -11.75 4.45 -1.89
N LYS A 452 -12.32 5.23 -0.98
CA LYS A 452 -12.37 4.88 0.44
C LYS A 452 -13.44 3.81 0.63
N ALA A 453 -13.07 2.65 1.14
CA ALA A 453 -14.03 1.59 1.44
C ALA A 453 -14.92 1.96 2.64
N ILE A 454 -14.36 2.65 3.63
CA ILE A 454 -15.03 3.08 4.85
C ILE A 454 -14.80 4.58 5.07
N ILE A 455 -15.84 5.27 5.49
CA ILE A 455 -15.81 6.66 5.95
C ILE A 455 -16.49 6.69 7.32
N SER A 456 -15.77 7.06 8.36
CA SER A 456 -16.35 7.36 9.67
C SER A 456 -16.47 8.87 9.82
N GLU A 457 -17.64 9.33 10.23
CA GLU A 457 -17.94 10.75 10.52
C GLU A 457 -18.12 10.98 12.03
N ILE A 458 -17.79 9.95 12.86
CA ILE A 458 -17.80 10.00 14.33
C ILE A 458 -16.40 10.07 14.89
#